data_221736cb43fd712a657d230d87658211
#
_entry.id   221736cb43fd712a657d230d87658211
#
_cell.length_a   1.000
_cell.length_b   1.000
_cell.length_c   1.000
_cell.angle_alpha   90.00
_cell.angle_beta   90.00
_cell.angle_gamma   90.00
#
_symmetry.space_group_name_H-M   'P 1'
#
loop_
_entity.id
_entity.type
_entity.pdbx_description
1 polymer ?
#
loop_
_entity_poly.entity_id
_entity_poly.type
_entity_poly.pdbx_seq_one_letter_code
_entity_poly.pdbx_strand_id
1 'polypeptide(L)'
;MASTFVKQIMKTDVVSIDEHENVQDAAQQMVKNNIGCVIITRDSIPFGIFTESDFVKIVAKGNPFFTTLSEVMSTPLVVISPEETLWEAAEIMSKKNIHKLPIQDKNKIVGIITASDLVQVCSIGSDSEMRKICDQILLRMTMKTNQIIYLP
;
A
#
# COMPACT_ATOMS: atom_id res chain seq x y z
N MET A 1 -12.22 -18.35 18.04
CA MET A 1 -10.84 -17.87 17.79
C MET A 1 -10.84 -16.35 17.77
N ALA A 2 -9.87 -15.73 18.41
CA ALA A 2 -9.76 -14.27 18.40
C ALA A 2 -9.25 -13.81 17.03
N SER A 3 -10.00 -12.91 16.38
CA SER A 3 -9.56 -12.28 15.13
C SER A 3 -8.35 -11.38 15.37
N THR A 4 -7.40 -11.37 14.45
CA THR A 4 -6.27 -10.45 14.50
C THR A 4 -6.66 -9.14 13.79
N PHE A 5 -6.47 -8.02 14.47
CA PHE A 5 -6.77 -6.68 13.95
C PHE A 5 -5.57 -6.07 13.24
N VAL A 6 -5.85 -5.21 12.28
CA VAL A 6 -4.78 -4.55 11.50
C VAL A 6 -3.82 -3.74 12.36
N LYS A 7 -4.31 -3.11 13.44
CA LYS A 7 -3.47 -2.35 14.38
C LYS A 7 -2.37 -3.18 15.07
N GLN A 8 -2.55 -4.51 15.14
CA GLN A 8 -1.58 -5.42 15.77
C GLN A 8 -0.39 -5.72 14.87
N ILE A 9 -0.55 -5.52 13.56
CA ILE A 9 0.42 -5.92 12.54
C ILE A 9 0.96 -4.71 11.75
N MET A 10 0.21 -3.62 11.68
CA MET A 10 0.56 -2.43 10.90
C MET A 10 1.95 -1.88 11.27
N LYS A 11 2.64 -1.36 10.28
CA LYS A 11 3.85 -0.55 10.48
C LYS A 11 3.45 0.90 10.73
N THR A 12 4.06 1.52 11.73
CA THR A 12 3.72 2.89 12.16
C THR A 12 4.65 3.96 11.58
N ASP A 13 5.68 3.56 10.85
CA ASP A 13 6.62 4.47 10.19
C ASP A 13 5.99 5.05 8.91
N VAL A 14 5.01 5.94 9.10
CA VAL A 14 4.29 6.61 8.03
C VAL A 14 4.96 7.94 7.70
N VAL A 15 5.32 8.13 6.45
CA VAL A 15 5.85 9.38 5.93
C VAL A 15 4.79 10.04 5.05
N SER A 16 4.51 11.31 5.33
CA SER A 16 3.62 12.14 4.54
C SER A 16 4.40 13.25 3.85
N ILE A 17 3.99 13.60 2.65
CA ILE A 17 4.60 14.64 1.82
C ILE A 17 3.51 15.45 1.14
N ASP A 18 3.72 16.75 0.97
CA ASP A 18 2.75 17.64 0.32
C ASP A 18 2.63 17.36 -1.18
N GLU A 19 1.43 17.50 -1.74
CA GLU A 19 1.16 17.23 -3.15
C GLU A 19 1.92 18.13 -4.15
N HIS A 20 2.39 19.29 -3.69
CA HIS A 20 3.17 20.23 -4.51
C HIS A 20 4.65 19.85 -4.61
N GLU A 21 5.12 18.93 -3.76
CA GLU A 21 6.45 18.33 -3.89
C GLU A 21 6.49 17.45 -5.16
N ASN A 22 7.70 17.06 -5.56
CA ASN A 22 7.89 16.34 -6.81
C ASN A 22 8.23 14.86 -6.59
N VAL A 23 8.25 14.11 -7.68
CA VAL A 23 8.56 12.68 -7.70
C VAL A 23 9.92 12.36 -7.10
N GLN A 24 10.94 13.20 -7.35
CA GLN A 24 12.27 13.01 -6.79
C GLN A 24 12.28 13.15 -5.27
N ASP A 25 11.54 14.13 -4.73
CA ASP A 25 11.40 14.32 -3.29
C ASP A 25 10.77 13.10 -2.64
N ALA A 26 9.71 12.56 -3.23
CA ALA A 26 9.07 11.32 -2.76
C ALA A 26 10.03 10.14 -2.79
N ALA A 27 10.75 9.94 -3.87
CA ALA A 27 11.73 8.85 -4.01
C ALA A 27 12.85 8.96 -2.95
N GLN A 28 13.34 10.17 -2.68
CA GLN A 28 14.34 10.41 -1.63
C GLN A 28 13.83 10.05 -0.24
N GLN A 29 12.57 10.39 0.07
CA GLN A 29 11.94 10.01 1.34
C GLN A 29 11.76 8.49 1.46
N MET A 30 11.38 7.83 0.38
CA MET A 30 11.23 6.38 0.35
C MET A 30 12.57 5.67 0.60
N VAL A 31 13.63 6.12 -0.04
CA VAL A 31 14.99 5.56 0.15
C VAL A 31 15.49 5.83 1.56
N LYS A 32 15.40 7.07 2.03
CA LYS A 32 15.87 7.50 3.36
C LYS A 32 15.22 6.70 4.49
N ASN A 33 13.93 6.41 4.37
CA ASN A 33 13.16 5.72 5.40
C ASN A 33 13.00 4.21 5.13
N ASN A 34 13.58 3.71 4.05
CA ASN A 34 13.45 2.30 3.62
C ASN A 34 11.98 1.83 3.56
N ILE A 35 11.15 2.62 2.89
CA ILE A 35 9.71 2.38 2.72
C ILE A 35 9.33 2.37 1.24
N GLY A 36 8.26 1.65 0.91
CA GLY A 36 7.78 1.49 -0.47
C GLY A 36 6.66 2.45 -0.88
N CYS A 37 6.26 3.38 -0.02
CA CYS A 37 5.24 4.37 -0.33
C CYS A 37 5.31 5.57 0.60
N VAL A 38 4.72 6.68 0.16
CA VAL A 38 4.49 7.87 0.98
C VAL A 38 3.03 8.29 0.85
N ILE A 39 2.47 8.83 1.92
CA ILE A 39 1.13 9.43 1.93
C ILE A 39 1.24 10.85 1.38
N ILE A 40 0.39 11.19 0.45
CA ILE A 40 0.36 12.53 -0.13
C ILE A 40 -0.75 13.33 0.54
N THR A 41 -0.40 14.52 1.02
CA THR A 41 -1.34 15.42 1.68
C THR A 41 -1.72 16.57 0.77
N ARG A 42 -2.97 17.01 0.91
CA ARG A 42 -3.51 18.25 0.36
C ARG A 42 -4.05 19.06 1.53
N ASP A 43 -3.56 20.29 1.70
CA ASP A 43 -3.92 21.13 2.84
C ASP A 43 -3.76 20.41 4.19
N SER A 44 -2.65 19.66 4.33
CA SER A 44 -2.31 18.85 5.51
C SER A 44 -3.25 17.65 5.77
N ILE A 45 -4.15 17.35 4.85
CA ILE A 45 -5.09 16.22 4.94
C ILE A 45 -4.60 15.09 4.03
N PRO A 46 -4.56 13.82 4.49
CA PRO A 46 -4.26 12.68 3.64
C PRO A 46 -5.22 12.62 2.44
N PHE A 47 -4.69 12.63 1.23
CA PHE A 47 -5.46 12.73 0.00
C PHE A 47 -5.15 11.61 -1.00
N GLY A 48 -3.90 11.22 -1.11
CA GLY A 48 -3.44 10.20 -2.02
C GLY A 48 -2.25 9.42 -1.51
N ILE A 49 -1.76 8.52 -2.32
CA ILE A 49 -0.58 7.70 -2.05
C ILE A 49 0.32 7.67 -3.29
N PHE A 50 1.63 7.65 -3.06
CA PHE A 50 2.64 7.45 -4.09
C PHE A 50 3.47 6.23 -3.72
N THR A 51 3.53 5.25 -4.64
CA THR A 51 4.17 3.96 -4.41
C THR A 51 5.28 3.69 -5.43
N GLU A 52 6.06 2.64 -5.18
CA GLU A 52 7.04 2.12 -6.14
C GLU A 52 6.40 1.82 -7.50
N SER A 53 5.18 1.31 -7.52
CA SER A 53 4.41 1.03 -8.74
C SER A 53 4.10 2.31 -9.53
N ASP A 54 3.78 3.40 -8.84
CA ASP A 54 3.56 4.71 -9.47
C ASP A 54 4.86 5.25 -10.07
N PHE A 55 5.99 5.07 -9.38
CA PHE A 55 7.30 5.46 -9.89
C PHE A 55 7.65 4.74 -11.20
N VAL A 56 7.40 3.43 -11.28
CA VAL A 56 7.61 2.66 -12.51
C VAL A 56 6.77 3.20 -13.67
N LYS A 57 5.50 3.56 -13.41
CA LYS A 57 4.62 4.17 -14.43
C LYS A 57 5.16 5.51 -14.93
N ILE A 58 5.70 6.33 -14.05
CA ILE A 58 6.30 7.63 -14.39
C ILE A 58 7.49 7.44 -15.33
N VAL A 59 8.38 6.52 -14.99
CA VAL A 59 9.54 6.20 -15.83
C VAL A 59 9.10 5.67 -17.20
N ALA A 60 8.13 4.77 -17.23
CA ALA A 60 7.59 4.20 -18.47
C ALA A 60 6.94 5.25 -19.39
N LYS A 61 6.30 6.27 -18.81
CA LYS A 61 5.69 7.38 -19.56
C LYS A 61 6.68 8.46 -19.97
N GLY A 62 7.91 8.44 -19.46
CA GLY A 62 8.93 9.45 -19.72
C GLY A 62 8.68 10.78 -19.02
N ASN A 63 7.90 10.79 -17.94
CA ASN A 63 7.68 12.01 -17.17
C ASN A 63 8.96 12.45 -16.46
N PRO A 64 9.24 13.78 -16.40
CA PRO A 64 10.40 14.30 -15.67
C PRO A 64 10.29 14.04 -14.15
N PHE A 65 11.42 13.91 -13.47
CA PHE A 65 11.47 13.68 -12.03
C PHE A 65 10.99 14.87 -11.19
N PHE A 66 10.94 16.06 -11.77
CA PHE A 66 10.36 17.26 -11.15
C PHE A 66 8.84 17.36 -11.31
N THR A 67 8.18 16.37 -11.91
CA THR A 67 6.71 16.31 -11.98
C THR A 67 6.13 16.34 -10.57
N THR A 68 5.11 17.17 -10.35
CA THR A 68 4.47 17.28 -9.04
C THR A 68 3.68 16.03 -8.67
N LEU A 69 3.65 15.71 -7.40
CA LEU A 69 2.95 14.53 -6.89
C LEU A 69 1.45 14.60 -7.13
N SER A 70 0.87 15.81 -7.16
CA SER A 70 -0.54 16.03 -7.51
C SER A 70 -0.94 15.46 -8.88
N GLU A 71 0.00 15.41 -9.83
CA GLU A 71 -0.26 14.90 -11.18
C GLU A 71 -0.15 13.39 -11.30
N VAL A 72 0.57 12.74 -10.41
CA VAL A 72 0.98 11.33 -10.55
C VAL A 72 0.59 10.42 -9.39
N MET A 73 0.16 10.97 -8.27
CA MET A 73 -0.30 10.19 -7.11
C MET A 73 -1.53 9.36 -7.44
N SER A 74 -1.70 8.25 -6.74
CA SER A 74 -2.91 7.44 -6.80
C SER A 74 -3.97 8.02 -5.87
N THR A 75 -5.15 8.30 -6.41
CA THR A 75 -6.32 8.82 -5.68
C THR A 75 -7.60 8.10 -6.14
N PRO A 76 -8.68 8.07 -5.35
CA PRO A 76 -8.74 8.48 -3.94
C PRO A 76 -7.90 7.59 -3.03
N LEU A 77 -7.56 8.09 -1.85
CA LEU A 77 -6.85 7.29 -0.84
C LEU A 77 -7.81 6.22 -0.29
N VAL A 78 -7.46 4.96 -0.47
CA VAL A 78 -8.20 3.83 0.11
C VAL A 78 -7.61 3.54 1.49
N VAL A 79 -8.45 3.55 2.52
CA VAL A 79 -8.04 3.39 3.92
C VAL A 79 -8.87 2.34 4.63
N ILE A 80 -8.36 1.86 5.77
CA ILE A 80 -9.06 0.95 6.67
C ILE A 80 -8.91 1.44 8.11
N SER A 81 -9.88 1.12 8.96
CA SER A 81 -9.82 1.41 10.40
C SER A 81 -8.86 0.48 11.13
N PRO A 82 -8.18 0.94 12.20
CA PRO A 82 -7.31 0.07 13.01
C PRO A 82 -8.04 -1.09 13.69
N GLU A 83 -9.34 -0.96 13.88
CA GLU A 83 -10.19 -1.98 14.53
C GLU A 83 -10.71 -3.06 13.55
N GLU A 84 -10.42 -2.91 12.25
CA GLU A 84 -10.76 -3.92 11.26
C GLU A 84 -9.82 -5.12 11.31
N THR A 85 -10.28 -6.26 10.83
CA THR A 85 -9.52 -7.49 10.83
C THR A 85 -8.55 -7.59 9.65
N LEU A 86 -7.58 -8.48 9.74
CA LEU A 86 -6.69 -8.80 8.62
C LEU A 86 -7.46 -9.36 7.42
N TRP A 87 -8.58 -10.06 7.67
CA TRP A 87 -9.46 -10.54 6.62
C TRP A 87 -10.04 -9.40 5.80
N GLU A 88 -10.57 -8.39 6.46
CA GLU A 88 -11.14 -7.21 5.81
C GLU A 88 -10.08 -6.43 5.03
N ALA A 89 -8.85 -6.31 5.58
CA ALA A 89 -7.73 -5.73 4.87
C ALA A 89 -7.41 -6.49 3.58
N ALA A 90 -7.34 -7.82 3.64
CA ALA A 90 -7.10 -8.67 2.48
C ALA A 90 -8.22 -8.54 1.42
N GLU A 91 -9.48 -8.46 1.85
CA GLU A 91 -10.61 -8.24 0.94
C GLU A 91 -10.50 -6.91 0.20
N ILE A 92 -10.18 -5.83 0.91
CA ILE A 92 -10.02 -4.49 0.31
C ILE A 92 -8.87 -4.50 -0.69
N MET A 93 -7.71 -5.02 -0.31
CA MET A 93 -6.56 -5.13 -1.22
C MET A 93 -6.89 -5.91 -2.48
N SER A 94 -7.66 -6.96 -2.33
CA SER A 94 -8.13 -7.83 -3.40
C SER A 94 -9.10 -7.12 -4.33
N LYS A 95 -10.17 -6.52 -3.81
CA LYS A 95 -11.22 -5.83 -4.57
C LYS A 95 -10.68 -4.59 -5.28
N LYS A 96 -9.82 -3.83 -4.62
CA LYS A 96 -9.23 -2.60 -5.17
C LYS A 96 -7.95 -2.83 -5.95
N ASN A 97 -7.43 -4.06 -5.95
CA ASN A 97 -6.18 -4.40 -6.62
C ASN A 97 -5.01 -3.55 -6.16
N ILE A 98 -4.88 -3.37 -4.85
CA ILE A 98 -3.81 -2.63 -4.19
C ILE A 98 -3.04 -3.54 -3.25
N HIS A 99 -1.76 -3.24 -3.02
CA HIS A 99 -0.87 -4.01 -2.15
C HIS A 99 -0.43 -3.26 -0.91
N LYS A 100 -0.82 -2.00 -0.80
CA LYS A 100 -0.52 -1.13 0.33
C LYS A 100 -1.81 -0.46 0.78
N LEU A 101 -2.15 -0.63 2.05
CA LEU A 101 -3.39 -0.14 2.62
C LEU A 101 -3.09 0.72 3.85
N PRO A 102 -3.22 2.04 3.74
CA PRO A 102 -3.09 2.94 4.87
C PRO A 102 -4.20 2.72 5.89
N ILE A 103 -3.85 2.87 7.16
CA ILE A 103 -4.75 2.71 8.29
C ILE A 103 -5.04 4.09 8.85
N GLN A 104 -6.31 4.47 8.86
CA GLN A 104 -6.76 5.78 9.30
C GLN A 104 -7.55 5.67 10.60
N ASP A 105 -7.10 6.41 11.60
CA ASP A 105 -7.85 6.64 12.83
C ASP A 105 -8.23 8.12 12.90
N LYS A 106 -9.54 8.39 12.92
CA LYS A 106 -10.09 9.74 12.77
C LYS A 106 -9.63 10.35 11.43
N ASN A 107 -8.88 11.44 11.46
CA ASN A 107 -8.37 12.10 10.24
C ASN A 107 -6.86 11.92 10.06
N LYS A 108 -6.24 10.93 10.74
CA LYS A 108 -4.80 10.68 10.69
C LYS A 108 -4.50 9.30 10.17
N ILE A 109 -3.48 9.19 9.33
CA ILE A 109 -2.91 7.91 8.97
C ILE A 109 -1.98 7.46 10.09
N VAL A 110 -2.34 6.38 10.77
CA VAL A 110 -1.62 5.86 11.95
C VAL A 110 -0.72 4.68 11.63
N GLY A 111 -0.86 4.11 10.44
CA GLY A 111 -0.05 2.98 10.02
C GLY A 111 -0.30 2.60 8.57
N ILE A 112 0.47 1.64 8.10
CA ILE A 112 0.30 1.01 6.78
C ILE A 112 0.43 -0.49 6.94
N ILE A 113 -0.44 -1.24 6.28
CA ILE A 113 -0.33 -2.68 6.13
C ILE A 113 -0.15 -3.03 4.65
N THR A 114 0.73 -3.97 4.36
CA THR A 114 1.02 -4.41 2.99
C THR A 114 0.59 -5.85 2.77
N ALA A 115 0.44 -6.24 1.51
CA ALA A 115 0.20 -7.65 1.15
C ALA A 115 1.33 -8.56 1.67
N SER A 116 2.58 -8.09 1.66
CA SER A 116 3.71 -8.83 2.23
C SER A 116 3.58 -9.05 3.74
N ASP A 117 3.06 -8.05 4.48
CA ASP A 117 2.80 -8.18 5.91
C ASP A 117 1.75 -9.27 6.19
N LEU A 118 0.69 -9.34 5.37
CA LEU A 118 -0.33 -10.38 5.47
C LEU A 118 0.26 -11.77 5.21
N VAL A 119 1.06 -11.92 4.18
CA VAL A 119 1.74 -13.18 3.84
C VAL A 119 2.67 -13.62 4.98
N GLN A 120 3.40 -12.68 5.57
CA GLN A 120 4.31 -12.97 6.68
C GLN A 120 3.56 -13.50 7.91
N VAL A 121 2.44 -12.90 8.27
CA VAL A 121 1.58 -13.38 9.37
C VAL A 121 1.06 -14.80 9.10
N CYS A 122 0.71 -15.09 7.87
CA CYS A 122 0.27 -16.41 7.44
C CYS A 122 1.33 -17.51 7.59
N SER A 123 2.59 -17.18 7.36
CA SER A 123 3.69 -18.15 7.46
C SER A 123 3.96 -18.59 8.90
N ILE A 124 3.51 -17.81 9.88
CA ILE A 124 3.74 -18.02 11.31
C ILE A 124 2.53 -18.67 11.99
N GLY A 125 1.32 -18.55 11.42
CA GLY A 125 0.07 -18.97 12.02
C GLY A 125 -0.43 -20.36 11.58
N SER A 126 -1.02 -21.08 12.53
CA SER A 126 -1.69 -22.37 12.30
C SER A 126 -3.19 -22.22 11.97
N ASP A 127 -3.67 -20.99 11.77
CA ASP A 127 -5.09 -20.70 11.58
C ASP A 127 -5.54 -21.01 10.15
N SER A 128 -6.60 -21.83 10.04
CA SER A 128 -7.16 -22.25 8.75
C SER A 128 -7.76 -21.09 7.93
N GLU A 129 -8.30 -20.06 8.59
CA GLU A 129 -8.82 -18.87 7.91
C GLU A 129 -7.69 -18.03 7.32
N MET A 130 -6.62 -17.84 8.05
CA MET A 130 -5.43 -17.11 7.56
C MET A 130 -4.81 -17.81 6.36
N ARG A 131 -4.80 -19.15 6.31
CA ARG A 131 -4.32 -19.89 5.13
C ARG A 131 -5.15 -19.60 3.89
N LYS A 132 -6.48 -19.52 4.00
CA LYS A 132 -7.36 -19.17 2.87
C LYS A 132 -7.09 -17.78 2.34
N ILE A 133 -6.86 -16.81 3.22
CA ILE A 133 -6.49 -15.44 2.83
C ILE A 133 -5.18 -15.45 2.06
N CYS A 134 -4.19 -16.17 2.56
CA CYS A 134 -2.88 -16.26 1.94
C CYS A 134 -2.92 -16.92 0.58
N ASP A 135 -3.65 -18.00 0.46
CA ASP A 135 -3.84 -18.70 -0.80
C ASP A 135 -4.46 -17.77 -1.85
N GLN A 136 -5.43 -16.96 -1.45
CA GLN A 136 -6.05 -15.98 -2.35
C GLN A 136 -5.08 -14.86 -2.75
N ILE A 137 -4.30 -14.33 -1.81
CA ILE A 137 -3.29 -13.29 -2.09
C ILE A 137 -2.19 -13.83 -3.00
N LEU A 138 -1.65 -15.01 -2.66
CA LEU A 138 -0.60 -15.67 -3.44
C LEU A 138 -1.09 -16.01 -4.85
N LEU A 139 -2.30 -16.54 -4.99
CA LEU A 139 -2.89 -16.87 -6.29
C LEU A 139 -2.97 -15.62 -7.19
N ARG A 140 -3.37 -14.47 -6.64
CA ARG A 140 -3.47 -13.22 -7.40
C ARG A 140 -2.12 -12.63 -7.76
N MET A 141 -1.15 -12.70 -6.85
CA MET A 141 0.23 -12.28 -7.15
C MET A 141 0.82 -13.14 -8.28
N THR A 142 0.58 -14.45 -8.26
CA THR A 142 1.04 -15.40 -9.27
C THR A 142 0.35 -15.16 -10.62
N MET A 143 -0.96 -14.89 -10.64
CA MET A 143 -1.69 -14.60 -11.87
C MET A 143 -1.20 -13.32 -12.53
N LYS A 144 -0.87 -12.28 -11.79
CA LYS A 144 -0.27 -11.05 -12.34
C LYS A 144 1.11 -11.31 -12.96
N THR A 145 1.92 -12.12 -12.32
CA THR A 145 3.25 -12.48 -12.82
C THR A 145 3.13 -13.26 -14.14
N ASN A 146 2.17 -14.17 -14.25
CA ASN A 146 1.94 -14.93 -15.47
C ASN A 146 1.42 -14.08 -16.63
N GLN A 147 0.66 -13.00 -16.36
CA GLN A 147 0.24 -12.06 -17.40
C GLN A 147 1.38 -11.22 -17.95
N ILE A 148 2.42 -10.97 -17.16
CA ILE A 148 3.61 -10.21 -17.60
C ILE A 148 4.51 -11.09 -18.48
N ILE A 149 4.52 -12.41 -18.28
CA ILE A 149 5.38 -13.36 -19.03
C ILE A 149 4.83 -13.63 -20.44
N TYR A 150 3.56 -13.34 -20.72
CA TYR A 150 2.92 -13.60 -22.01
C TYR A 150 2.69 -12.35 -22.90
N LEU A 151 3.37 -11.26 -22.65
CA LEU A 151 3.42 -10.16 -23.60
C LEU A 151 4.54 -10.43 -24.62
N PRO A 152 4.17 -10.60 -25.92
CA PRO A 152 5.16 -10.80 -26.99
C PRO A 152 6.00 -9.55 -27.21
#